data_049295545a8446d3305c54ffecba964a
#
_entry.id   049295545a8446d3305c54ffecba964a
#
_cell.length_a   1.000
_cell.length_b   1.000
_cell.length_c   1.000
_cell.angle_alpha   90.00
_cell.angle_beta   90.00
_cell.angle_gamma   90.00
#
_symmetry.space_group_name_H-M   'P 1'
#
loop_
_entity.id
_entity.type
_entity.pdbx_description
1 polymer ?
#
loop_
_entity_poly.entity_id
_entity_poly.type
_entity_poly.pdbx_seq_one_letter_code
_entity_poly.pdbx_strand_id
1 'polypeptide(L)'
;MSESKIQVFKPFGPSIAKVTIPEDVIKKLNEYVDKTITNEEKSKELDWGKKLAGNVKQEFRLEPNFCDKSGFSNFLVKSVSKWIELSERKKITKFEIISSWIVRQFQNEYNPVHHHSGHISGVGYLKVPKNFGKTFQSSKKSNANGHLQLIHGNRIFGSESVLDIEPKVGDFYFFPNYLMHTVYPFYESNEERRSVSFNARIDEKIYNVYGTAD
;
A
#
# COMPACT_ATOMS: atom_id res chain seq x y z
N MET A 1 20.31 14.00 6.98
CA MET A 1 19.09 13.25 6.58
C MET A 1 18.64 12.48 7.81
N SER A 2 17.48 12.79 8.37
CA SER A 2 16.93 12.02 9.51
C SER A 2 16.64 10.59 9.03
N GLU A 3 17.12 9.59 9.75
CA GLU A 3 16.74 8.20 9.50
C GLU A 3 15.23 8.07 9.66
N SER A 4 14.56 7.57 8.60
CA SER A 4 13.13 7.27 8.65
C SER A 4 12.88 6.23 9.74
N LYS A 5 12.10 6.58 10.74
CA LYS A 5 11.76 5.66 11.84
C LYS A 5 10.81 4.59 11.30
N ILE A 6 11.26 3.33 11.26
CA ILE A 6 10.41 2.19 10.91
C ILE A 6 9.70 1.65 12.14
N GLN A 7 8.41 1.39 12.03
CA GLN A 7 7.61 0.67 13.02
C GLN A 7 7.24 -0.70 12.49
N VAL A 8 7.52 -1.75 13.26
CA VAL A 8 7.13 -3.14 12.97
C VAL A 8 6.20 -3.62 14.08
N PHE A 9 5.05 -4.17 13.70
CA PHE A 9 4.08 -4.70 14.65
C PHE A 9 3.40 -5.95 14.10
N LYS A 10 3.02 -6.86 15.00
CA LYS A 10 2.38 -8.15 14.69
C LYS A 10 1.02 -8.23 15.38
N PRO A 11 -0.05 -7.63 14.84
CA PRO A 11 -1.36 -7.62 15.50
C PRO A 11 -2.02 -9.00 15.54
N PHE A 12 -1.62 -9.93 14.66
CA PHE A 12 -2.22 -11.26 14.53
C PHE A 12 -1.31 -12.25 13.79
N GLY A 13 -0.12 -12.42 13.98
CA GLY A 13 0.76 -13.40 13.32
C GLY A 13 1.66 -12.79 12.25
N PRO A 14 1.19 -12.40 11.04
CA PRO A 14 2.06 -11.73 10.09
C PRO A 14 2.51 -10.37 10.63
N SER A 15 3.79 -10.06 10.44
CA SER A 15 4.31 -8.73 10.77
C SER A 15 3.89 -7.70 9.73
N ILE A 16 3.67 -6.48 10.19
CA ILE A 16 3.37 -5.32 9.36
C ILE A 16 4.37 -4.24 9.73
N ALA A 17 4.90 -3.54 8.72
CA ALA A 17 5.76 -2.40 8.97
C ALA A 17 5.09 -1.10 8.52
N LYS A 18 5.28 -0.05 9.30
CA LYS A 18 4.93 1.32 8.94
C LYS A 18 6.20 2.15 8.82
N VAL A 19 6.33 2.88 7.71
CA VAL A 19 7.47 3.76 7.41
C VAL A 19 6.97 5.08 6.84
N THR A 20 7.73 6.15 7.00
CA THR A 20 7.42 7.43 6.36
C THR A 20 8.10 7.51 4.99
N ILE A 21 7.36 7.82 3.95
CA ILE A 21 7.88 8.08 2.60
C ILE A 21 8.65 9.40 2.64
N PRO A 22 9.86 9.49 2.05
CA PRO A 22 10.56 10.76 1.91
C PRO A 22 9.75 11.80 1.14
N GLU A 23 9.74 13.04 1.60
CA GLU A 23 8.94 14.12 1.00
C GLU A 23 9.25 14.38 -0.48
N ASP A 24 10.53 14.28 -0.87
CA ASP A 24 10.95 14.43 -2.26
C ASP A 24 10.41 13.29 -3.15
N VAL A 25 10.27 12.07 -2.62
CA VAL A 25 9.64 10.94 -3.32
C VAL A 25 8.14 11.19 -3.48
N ILE A 26 7.45 11.64 -2.43
CA ILE A 26 6.02 12.00 -2.50
C ILE A 26 5.79 13.08 -3.57
N LYS A 27 6.62 14.12 -3.57
CA LYS A 27 6.54 15.22 -4.54
C LYS A 27 6.69 14.71 -5.97
N LYS A 28 7.74 13.92 -6.25
CA LYS A 28 8.00 13.37 -7.59
C LYS A 28 6.88 12.44 -8.06
N LEU A 29 6.35 11.57 -7.18
CA LEU A 29 5.22 10.70 -7.48
C LEU A 29 3.96 11.52 -7.82
N ASN A 30 3.63 12.54 -7.02
CA ASN A 30 2.50 13.41 -7.30
C ASN A 30 2.65 14.16 -8.63
N GLU A 31 3.82 14.76 -8.90
CA GLU A 31 4.09 15.46 -10.15
C GLU A 31 3.98 14.53 -11.37
N TYR A 32 4.43 13.28 -11.25
CA TYR A 32 4.30 12.29 -12.31
C TYR A 32 2.83 11.98 -12.61
N VAL A 33 2.03 11.74 -11.57
CA VAL A 33 0.60 11.48 -11.73
C VAL A 33 -0.11 12.69 -12.31
N ASP A 34 0.14 13.89 -11.80
CA ASP A 34 -0.50 15.11 -12.26
C ASP A 34 -0.18 15.40 -13.75
N LYS A 35 1.03 15.08 -14.21
CA LYS A 35 1.40 15.12 -15.65
C LYS A 35 0.70 14.01 -16.45
N THR A 36 0.58 12.81 -15.91
CA THR A 36 -0.06 11.69 -16.59
C THR A 36 -1.54 11.95 -16.87
N ILE A 37 -2.28 12.48 -15.89
CA ILE A 37 -3.71 12.74 -16.05
C ILE A 37 -4.03 13.88 -17.03
N THR A 38 -3.08 14.77 -17.30
CA THR A 38 -3.22 15.84 -18.30
C THR A 38 -2.87 15.40 -19.72
N ASN A 39 -2.29 14.20 -19.87
CA ASN A 39 -1.96 13.61 -21.17
C ASN A 39 -2.83 12.36 -21.40
N GLU A 40 -3.82 12.48 -22.28
CA GLU A 40 -4.80 11.43 -22.52
C GLU A 40 -4.17 10.15 -23.09
N GLU A 41 -3.20 10.25 -24.00
CA GLU A 41 -2.51 9.10 -24.60
C GLU A 41 -1.72 8.34 -23.52
N LYS A 42 -0.93 9.06 -22.72
CA LYS A 42 -0.15 8.47 -21.63
C LYS A 42 -1.04 7.87 -20.54
N SER A 43 -2.16 8.52 -20.24
CA SER A 43 -3.16 8.03 -19.30
C SER A 43 -3.74 6.68 -19.73
N LYS A 44 -4.03 6.51 -21.04
CA LYS A 44 -4.51 5.26 -21.62
C LYS A 44 -3.42 4.18 -21.66
N GLU A 45 -2.19 4.56 -22.04
CA GLU A 45 -1.04 3.63 -22.06
C GLU A 45 -0.72 3.03 -20.70
N LEU A 46 -0.80 3.86 -19.65
CA LEU A 46 -0.47 3.45 -18.28
C LEU A 46 -1.67 2.87 -17.51
N ASP A 47 -2.86 2.82 -18.11
CA ASP A 47 -4.05 2.25 -17.46
C ASP A 47 -3.79 0.82 -17.02
N TRP A 48 -3.98 0.57 -15.72
CA TRP A 48 -3.73 -0.72 -15.08
C TRP A 48 -4.99 -1.34 -14.46
N GLY A 49 -6.14 -0.66 -14.53
CA GLY A 49 -7.39 -1.06 -13.89
C GLY A 49 -7.83 -2.48 -14.22
N LYS A 50 -7.63 -2.95 -15.48
CA LYS A 50 -7.98 -4.33 -15.89
C LYS A 50 -7.19 -5.43 -15.15
N LYS A 51 -6.08 -5.07 -14.47
CA LYS A 51 -5.21 -6.01 -13.76
C LYS A 51 -5.43 -5.98 -12.25
N LEU A 52 -6.23 -5.06 -11.75
CA LEU A 52 -6.43 -4.78 -10.33
C LEU A 52 -7.87 -5.04 -9.92
N ALA A 53 -8.09 -5.18 -8.61
CA ALA A 53 -9.41 -5.49 -8.05
C ALA A 53 -10.25 -4.23 -7.78
N GLY A 54 -9.66 -3.05 -7.89
CA GLY A 54 -10.31 -1.78 -7.52
C GLY A 54 -11.55 -1.48 -8.35
N ASN A 55 -12.59 -1.01 -7.70
CA ASN A 55 -13.74 -0.34 -8.33
C ASN A 55 -13.54 1.18 -8.20
N VAL A 56 -12.52 1.67 -8.89
CA VAL A 56 -12.05 3.04 -8.82
C VAL A 56 -11.88 3.62 -10.22
N LYS A 57 -11.92 4.93 -10.31
CA LYS A 57 -11.89 5.65 -11.59
C LYS A 57 -10.59 5.47 -12.36
N GLN A 58 -9.45 5.46 -11.67
CA GLN A 58 -8.15 5.41 -12.34
C GLN A 58 -7.10 4.66 -11.52
N GLU A 59 -6.41 3.76 -12.20
CA GLU A 59 -5.25 3.05 -11.70
C GLU A 59 -4.15 3.09 -12.77
N PHE A 60 -2.99 3.63 -12.43
CA PHE A 60 -1.87 3.79 -13.37
C PHE A 60 -0.68 2.92 -12.96
N ARG A 61 -0.17 2.14 -13.91
CA ARG A 61 1.13 1.50 -13.72
C ARG A 61 2.23 2.55 -13.62
N LEU A 62 3.14 2.38 -12.69
CA LEU A 62 4.38 3.14 -12.63
C LEU A 62 5.46 2.45 -13.48
N GLU A 63 6.13 3.22 -14.32
CA GLU A 63 7.23 2.74 -15.14
C GLU A 63 8.47 2.46 -14.27
N PRO A 64 9.18 1.32 -14.44
CA PRO A 64 10.36 0.99 -13.63
C PRO A 64 11.43 2.08 -13.63
N ASN A 65 11.74 2.64 -14.80
CA ASN A 65 12.71 3.74 -14.92
C ASN A 65 12.31 4.98 -14.09
N PHE A 66 11.01 5.25 -14.00
CA PHE A 66 10.52 6.35 -13.16
C PHE A 66 10.64 6.01 -11.67
N CYS A 67 10.30 4.78 -11.27
CA CYS A 67 10.46 4.34 -9.89
C CYS A 67 11.92 4.49 -9.40
N ASP A 68 12.89 4.15 -10.25
CA ASP A 68 14.31 4.29 -9.94
C ASP A 68 14.73 5.77 -9.84
N LYS A 69 14.40 6.58 -10.85
CA LYS A 69 14.75 8.02 -10.90
C LYS A 69 14.07 8.84 -9.80
N SER A 70 12.88 8.47 -9.39
CA SER A 70 12.17 9.15 -8.29
C SER A 70 12.76 8.86 -6.91
N GLY A 71 13.51 7.76 -6.77
CA GLY A 71 13.99 7.23 -5.50
C GLY A 71 13.02 6.26 -4.84
N PHE A 72 11.85 6.00 -5.46
CA PHE A 72 10.85 5.10 -4.92
C PHE A 72 11.35 3.66 -4.78
N SER A 73 12.03 3.11 -5.82
CA SER A 73 12.65 1.78 -5.74
C SER A 73 13.64 1.67 -4.57
N ASN A 74 14.51 2.66 -4.40
CA ASN A 74 15.48 2.66 -3.30
C ASN A 74 14.80 2.75 -1.92
N PHE A 75 13.73 3.54 -1.80
CA PHE A 75 12.91 3.59 -0.59
C PHE A 75 12.32 2.21 -0.27
N LEU A 76 11.74 1.52 -1.25
CA LEU A 76 11.16 0.18 -1.06
C LEU A 76 12.21 -0.84 -0.61
N VAL A 77 13.35 -0.91 -1.32
CA VAL A 77 14.44 -1.85 -0.99
C VAL A 77 14.92 -1.66 0.44
N LYS A 78 15.25 -0.43 0.83
CA LYS A 78 15.76 -0.13 2.18
C LYS A 78 14.73 -0.46 3.26
N SER A 79 13.47 -0.09 3.04
CA SER A 79 12.41 -0.28 4.02
C SER A 79 12.07 -1.76 4.20
N VAL A 80 11.93 -2.53 3.10
CA VAL A 80 11.66 -3.96 3.17
C VAL A 80 12.83 -4.71 3.79
N SER A 81 14.07 -4.38 3.42
CA SER A 81 15.26 -5.01 4.01
C SER A 81 15.27 -4.82 5.53
N LYS A 82 15.00 -3.59 5.99
CA LYS A 82 14.96 -3.29 7.42
C LYS A 82 13.79 -3.97 8.13
N TRP A 83 12.63 -4.02 7.50
CA TRP A 83 11.47 -4.73 8.04
C TRP A 83 11.76 -6.21 8.24
N ILE A 84 12.27 -6.91 7.22
CA ILE A 84 12.58 -8.35 7.31
C ILE A 84 13.69 -8.61 8.34
N GLU A 85 14.70 -7.74 8.41
CA GLU A 85 15.74 -7.84 9.44
C GLU A 85 15.13 -7.75 10.87
N LEU A 86 14.22 -6.81 11.09
CA LEU A 86 13.61 -6.59 12.41
C LEU A 86 12.58 -7.66 12.77
N SER A 87 11.77 -8.13 11.82
CA SER A 87 10.68 -9.06 12.08
C SER A 87 11.12 -10.53 12.05
N GLU A 88 11.98 -10.90 11.11
CA GLU A 88 12.36 -12.28 10.86
C GLU A 88 13.82 -12.58 11.24
N ARG A 89 14.61 -11.55 11.60
CA ARG A 89 16.05 -11.63 11.88
C ARG A 89 16.86 -12.23 10.73
N LYS A 90 16.37 -12.02 9.51
CA LYS A 90 17.01 -12.50 8.26
C LYS A 90 17.40 -11.30 7.40
N LYS A 91 18.48 -11.45 6.63
CA LYS A 91 18.90 -10.46 5.63
C LYS A 91 18.49 -10.91 4.25
N ILE A 92 17.72 -10.09 3.54
CA ILE A 92 17.42 -10.35 2.13
C ILE A 92 18.61 -10.01 1.26
N THR A 93 18.84 -10.80 0.23
CA THR A 93 19.90 -10.60 -0.77
C THR A 93 19.32 -10.34 -2.16
N LYS A 94 18.04 -10.66 -2.36
CA LYS A 94 17.29 -10.42 -3.60
C LYS A 94 16.06 -9.59 -3.31
N PHE A 95 15.81 -8.61 -4.17
CA PHE A 95 14.59 -7.82 -4.14
C PHE A 95 14.19 -7.47 -5.58
N GLU A 96 13.04 -7.93 -6.01
CA GLU A 96 12.49 -7.71 -7.35
C GLU A 96 11.13 -7.06 -7.24
N ILE A 97 10.99 -5.83 -7.74
CA ILE A 97 9.67 -5.18 -7.88
C ILE A 97 8.97 -5.82 -9.08
N ILE A 98 7.87 -6.53 -8.83
CA ILE A 98 7.06 -7.16 -9.87
C ILE A 98 6.19 -6.11 -10.57
N SER A 99 5.58 -5.26 -9.77
CA SER A 99 4.70 -4.19 -10.23
C SER A 99 4.61 -3.08 -9.19
N SER A 100 4.38 -1.88 -9.67
CA SER A 100 4.00 -0.74 -8.85
C SER A 100 2.98 0.12 -9.59
N TRP A 101 2.03 0.69 -8.85
CA TRP A 101 0.94 1.45 -9.45
C TRP A 101 0.40 2.52 -8.51
N ILE A 102 -0.30 3.48 -9.10
CA ILE A 102 -1.04 4.53 -8.40
C ILE A 102 -2.52 4.18 -8.44
N VAL A 103 -3.21 4.39 -7.33
CA VAL A 103 -4.67 4.37 -7.25
C VAL A 103 -5.16 5.77 -6.98
N ARG A 104 -6.06 6.26 -7.83
CA ARG A 104 -6.79 7.51 -7.65
C ARG A 104 -8.23 7.15 -7.31
N GLN A 105 -8.57 7.26 -6.05
CA GLN A 105 -9.90 6.95 -5.51
C GLN A 105 -10.66 8.24 -5.22
N PHE A 106 -11.92 8.29 -5.61
CA PHE A 106 -12.86 9.36 -5.32
C PHE A 106 -14.04 8.83 -4.49
N GLN A 107 -14.97 9.70 -4.11
CA GLN A 107 -16.14 9.30 -3.33
C GLN A 107 -16.91 8.15 -3.98
N ASN A 108 -17.46 7.25 -3.16
CA ASN A 108 -18.19 6.04 -3.54
C ASN A 108 -17.33 4.94 -4.19
N GLU A 109 -16.06 5.19 -4.46
CA GLU A 109 -15.14 4.21 -5.00
C GLU A 109 -14.48 3.40 -3.87
N TYR A 110 -14.09 2.16 -4.15
CA TYR A 110 -13.54 1.25 -3.14
C TYR A 110 -12.66 0.16 -3.77
N ASN A 111 -11.86 -0.51 -2.96
CA ASN A 111 -11.22 -1.76 -3.35
C ASN A 111 -11.85 -2.91 -2.56
N PRO A 112 -12.43 -3.92 -3.24
CA PRO A 112 -13.01 -5.08 -2.56
C PRO A 112 -11.93 -5.87 -1.81
N VAL A 113 -12.34 -6.84 -1.00
CA VAL A 113 -11.40 -7.72 -0.30
C VAL A 113 -10.63 -8.55 -1.33
N HIS A 114 -9.30 -8.44 -1.28
CA HIS A 114 -8.38 -9.13 -2.20
C HIS A 114 -7.01 -9.38 -1.54
N HIS A 115 -6.15 -10.07 -2.26
CA HIS A 115 -4.73 -10.25 -1.94
C HIS A 115 -3.89 -10.05 -3.20
N HIS A 116 -2.57 -10.10 -3.08
CA HIS A 116 -1.66 -9.89 -4.20
C HIS A 116 -0.78 -11.10 -4.52
N SER A 117 -0.13 -11.04 -5.68
CA SER A 117 0.94 -11.95 -6.07
C SER A 117 2.30 -11.48 -5.51
N GLY A 118 3.33 -12.33 -5.63
CA GLY A 118 4.67 -12.05 -5.11
C GLY A 118 4.84 -12.52 -3.67
N HIS A 119 5.66 -11.84 -2.90
CA HIS A 119 5.97 -12.17 -1.50
C HIS A 119 5.58 -11.05 -0.55
N ILE A 120 5.81 -9.82 -0.98
CA ILE A 120 5.62 -8.59 -0.23
C ILE A 120 4.73 -7.65 -1.02
N SER A 121 3.81 -7.01 -0.33
CA SER A 121 2.98 -5.93 -0.85
C SER A 121 3.06 -4.72 0.07
N GLY A 122 2.63 -3.58 -0.43
CA GLY A 122 2.51 -2.40 0.40
C GLY A 122 1.76 -1.28 -0.27
N VAL A 123 1.34 -0.33 0.54
CA VAL A 123 0.61 0.86 0.12
C VAL A 123 1.05 2.08 0.90
N GLY A 124 1.23 3.19 0.21
CA GLY A 124 1.54 4.49 0.79
C GLY A 124 0.61 5.58 0.29
N TYR A 125 0.47 6.65 1.06
CA TYR A 125 -0.49 7.70 0.79
C TYR A 125 0.19 8.99 0.33
N LEU A 126 -0.22 9.49 -0.84
CA LEU A 126 0.35 10.65 -1.51
C LEU A 126 -0.57 11.88 -1.41
N LYS A 127 -1.89 11.66 -1.42
CA LYS A 127 -2.93 12.66 -1.15
C LYS A 127 -4.04 11.99 -0.35
N VAL A 128 -4.62 12.73 0.58
CA VAL A 128 -5.72 12.27 1.42
C VAL A 128 -6.75 13.39 1.52
N PRO A 129 -8.05 13.11 1.33
CA PRO A 129 -9.12 14.09 1.55
C PRO A 129 -9.06 14.65 2.97
N LYS A 130 -9.37 15.94 3.11
CA LYS A 130 -9.50 16.58 4.44
C LYS A 130 -10.68 16.01 5.23
N ASN A 131 -11.68 15.48 4.53
CA ASN A 131 -12.87 14.88 5.11
C ASN A 131 -13.26 13.63 4.30
N PHE A 132 -13.55 12.55 5.00
CA PHE A 132 -14.03 11.28 4.43
C PHE A 132 -15.56 11.12 4.52
N GLY A 133 -16.27 12.18 4.89
CA GLY A 133 -17.72 12.15 5.08
C GLY A 133 -18.15 11.54 6.41
N LYS A 134 -19.42 11.63 6.69
CA LYS A 134 -20.03 11.09 7.91
C LYS A 134 -20.45 9.64 7.72
N THR A 135 -20.57 8.91 8.81
CA THR A 135 -21.24 7.60 8.80
C THR A 135 -22.74 7.79 8.61
N PHE A 136 -23.39 6.89 7.86
CA PHE A 136 -24.85 6.91 7.68
C PHE A 136 -25.62 6.67 8.98
N GLN A 137 -25.01 5.93 9.91
CA GLN A 137 -25.61 5.69 11.22
C GLN A 137 -25.02 6.67 12.24
N SER A 138 -25.82 7.64 12.68
CA SER A 138 -25.41 8.67 13.64
C SER A 138 -24.98 8.15 15.00
N SER A 139 -25.42 6.93 15.37
CA SER A 139 -25.03 6.25 16.60
C SER A 139 -23.62 5.64 16.57
N LYS A 140 -23.00 5.51 15.39
CA LYS A 140 -21.63 4.99 15.27
C LYS A 140 -20.62 6.00 15.78
N LYS A 141 -19.75 5.55 16.69
CA LYS A 141 -18.66 6.35 17.26
C LYS A 141 -17.38 6.32 16.43
N SER A 142 -17.24 5.35 15.52
CA SER A 142 -16.06 5.20 14.64
C SER A 142 -16.47 5.37 13.19
N ASN A 143 -15.57 5.99 12.41
CA ASN A 143 -15.73 6.18 10.98
C ASN A 143 -14.55 5.50 10.27
N ALA A 144 -14.84 4.49 9.45
CA ALA A 144 -13.85 3.77 8.66
C ALA A 144 -13.88 4.17 7.17
N ASN A 145 -14.54 5.27 6.81
CA ASN A 145 -14.60 5.74 5.44
C ASN A 145 -13.20 6.04 4.90
N GLY A 146 -12.88 5.50 3.72
CA GLY A 146 -11.57 5.65 3.10
C GLY A 146 -10.44 4.88 3.77
N HIS A 147 -10.70 4.14 4.85
CA HIS A 147 -9.67 3.37 5.55
C HIS A 147 -9.25 2.14 4.77
N LEU A 148 -8.01 1.74 4.96
CA LEU A 148 -7.50 0.42 4.61
C LEU A 148 -7.74 -0.53 5.78
N GLN A 149 -8.28 -1.70 5.51
CA GLN A 149 -8.36 -2.78 6.50
C GLN A 149 -7.54 -3.97 6.05
N LEU A 150 -6.64 -4.42 6.92
CA LEU A 150 -5.90 -5.67 6.78
C LEU A 150 -6.61 -6.72 7.61
N ILE A 151 -6.84 -7.91 7.02
CA ILE A 151 -7.70 -8.96 7.59
C ILE A 151 -6.91 -10.26 7.71
N HIS A 152 -6.89 -10.85 8.90
CA HIS A 152 -6.22 -12.13 9.14
C HIS A 152 -6.87 -12.93 10.27
N GLY A 153 -7.14 -14.22 10.02
CA GLY A 153 -7.69 -15.12 11.02
C GLY A 153 -9.09 -14.74 11.52
N ASN A 154 -9.43 -15.24 12.71
CA ASN A 154 -10.69 -14.99 13.38
C ASN A 154 -10.48 -14.12 14.61
N ARG A 155 -11.47 -13.30 14.93
CA ARG A 155 -11.48 -12.57 16.21
C ARG A 155 -11.75 -13.54 17.35
N ILE A 156 -10.79 -13.65 18.25
CA ILE A 156 -10.88 -14.46 19.46
C ILE A 156 -10.36 -13.67 20.65
N PHE A 157 -10.51 -14.19 21.86
CA PHE A 157 -9.95 -13.55 23.06
C PHE A 157 -8.43 -13.34 22.90
N GLY A 158 -7.98 -12.10 23.05
CA GLY A 158 -6.57 -11.73 22.93
C GLY A 158 -6.03 -11.61 21.50
N SER A 159 -6.89 -11.74 20.44
CA SER A 159 -6.46 -11.54 19.05
C SER A 159 -7.51 -10.81 18.24
N GLU A 160 -7.10 -9.74 17.58
CA GLU A 160 -7.92 -9.05 16.59
C GLU A 160 -7.75 -9.69 15.21
N SER A 161 -8.82 -9.67 14.41
CA SER A 161 -8.82 -10.18 13.04
C SER A 161 -8.74 -9.08 11.98
N VAL A 162 -8.91 -7.83 12.37
CA VAL A 162 -8.88 -6.68 11.47
C VAL A 162 -8.00 -5.60 12.07
N LEU A 163 -7.04 -5.13 11.29
CA LEU A 163 -6.31 -3.90 11.56
C LEU A 163 -6.86 -2.80 10.68
N ASP A 164 -7.48 -1.80 11.30
CA ASP A 164 -8.04 -0.63 10.64
C ASP A 164 -6.99 0.49 10.58
N ILE A 165 -6.76 1.02 9.37
CA ILE A 165 -5.72 2.00 9.10
C ILE A 165 -6.33 3.24 8.46
N GLU A 166 -6.36 4.32 9.23
CA GLU A 166 -6.69 5.64 8.71
C GLU A 166 -5.56 6.15 7.81
N PRO A 167 -5.84 6.53 6.53
CA PRO A 167 -4.81 7.01 5.63
C PRO A 167 -4.26 8.38 6.06
N LYS A 168 -2.92 8.51 6.07
CA LYS A 168 -2.22 9.78 6.34
C LYS A 168 -1.14 9.98 5.30
N VAL A 169 -1.06 11.18 4.72
CA VAL A 169 -0.02 11.50 3.73
C VAL A 169 1.37 11.22 4.31
N GLY A 170 2.18 10.51 3.55
CA GLY A 170 3.52 10.10 3.95
C GLY A 170 3.61 8.73 4.63
N ASP A 171 2.53 8.21 5.18
CA ASP A 171 2.55 6.84 5.73
C ASP A 171 2.66 5.81 4.61
N PHE A 172 3.50 4.81 4.81
CA PHE A 172 3.62 3.62 3.95
C PHE A 172 3.58 2.36 4.80
N TYR A 173 2.71 1.42 4.43
CA TYR A 173 2.55 0.14 5.12
C TYR A 173 3.04 -1.00 4.24
N PHE A 174 3.85 -1.90 4.81
CA PHE A 174 4.31 -3.14 4.20
C PHE A 174 3.68 -4.33 4.88
N PHE A 175 3.26 -5.32 4.11
CA PHE A 175 2.63 -6.53 4.61
C PHE A 175 2.88 -7.71 3.65
N PRO A 176 2.75 -8.97 4.12
CA PRO A 176 2.85 -10.13 3.25
C PRO A 176 1.76 -10.11 2.17
N ASN A 177 2.11 -10.53 0.96
CA ASN A 177 1.22 -10.52 -0.20
C ASN A 177 -0.12 -11.25 0.01
N TYR A 178 -0.11 -12.32 0.80
CA TYR A 178 -1.29 -13.14 1.08
C TYR A 178 -2.30 -12.49 2.04
N LEU A 179 -1.91 -11.40 2.69
CA LEU A 179 -2.78 -10.74 3.66
C LEU A 179 -3.97 -10.10 2.96
N MET A 180 -5.17 -10.62 3.28
CA MET A 180 -6.41 -10.09 2.75
C MET A 180 -6.61 -8.66 3.19
N HIS A 181 -7.05 -7.80 2.29
CA HIS A 181 -7.27 -6.40 2.61
C HIS A 181 -8.33 -5.76 1.71
N THR A 182 -8.88 -4.66 2.17
CA THR A 182 -9.91 -3.89 1.49
C THR A 182 -9.71 -2.40 1.76
N VAL A 183 -10.20 -1.56 0.86
CA VAL A 183 -10.26 -0.11 1.07
C VAL A 183 -11.72 0.32 1.01
N TYR A 184 -12.18 0.91 2.09
CA TYR A 184 -13.55 1.38 2.20
C TYR A 184 -13.80 2.60 1.30
N PRO A 185 -15.03 2.73 0.78
CA PRO A 185 -15.45 3.97 0.14
C PRO A 185 -15.48 5.13 1.16
N PHE A 186 -15.46 6.34 0.65
CA PHE A 186 -15.72 7.55 1.40
C PHE A 186 -16.78 8.39 0.69
N TYR A 187 -17.32 9.38 1.38
CA TYR A 187 -18.51 10.11 0.94
C TYR A 187 -18.36 11.61 1.18
N GLU A 188 -19.25 12.42 0.61
CA GLU A 188 -19.33 13.85 0.86
C GLU A 188 -18.01 14.62 0.64
N SER A 189 -17.16 14.13 -0.29
CA SER A 189 -15.90 14.77 -0.64
C SER A 189 -15.59 14.60 -2.12
N ASN A 190 -15.26 15.69 -2.79
CA ASN A 190 -14.77 15.67 -4.17
C ASN A 190 -13.24 15.59 -4.25
N GLU A 191 -12.56 15.51 -3.10
CA GLU A 191 -11.10 15.41 -3.04
C GLU A 191 -10.62 14.01 -3.39
N GLU A 192 -9.43 13.94 -3.97
CA GLU A 192 -8.78 12.70 -4.37
C GLU A 192 -8.06 12.05 -3.18
N ARG A 193 -8.31 10.75 -2.95
CA ARG A 193 -7.43 9.88 -2.19
C ARG A 193 -6.47 9.21 -3.17
N ARG A 194 -5.19 9.56 -3.10
CA ARG A 194 -4.14 9.00 -3.96
C ARG A 194 -3.21 8.13 -3.14
N SER A 195 -3.06 6.88 -3.56
CA SER A 195 -2.09 5.96 -2.98
C SER A 195 -1.15 5.40 -4.04
N VAL A 196 0.04 4.98 -3.60
CA VAL A 196 1.01 4.23 -4.38
C VAL A 196 1.15 2.85 -3.77
N SER A 197 1.11 1.81 -4.61
CA SER A 197 1.22 0.41 -4.20
C SER A 197 2.30 -0.31 -4.98
N PHE A 198 2.78 -1.42 -4.46
CA PHE A 198 3.73 -2.29 -5.13
C PHE A 198 3.56 -3.75 -4.71
N ASN A 199 4.09 -4.65 -5.55
CA ASN A 199 4.33 -6.05 -5.24
C ASN A 199 5.80 -6.38 -5.54
N ALA A 200 6.41 -7.18 -4.68
CA ALA A 200 7.81 -7.61 -4.85
C ALA A 200 8.02 -9.07 -4.45
N ARG A 201 9.12 -9.63 -4.97
CA ARG A 201 9.71 -10.88 -4.50
C ARG A 201 10.99 -10.60 -3.72
N ILE A 202 11.23 -11.42 -2.72
CA ILE A 202 12.48 -11.50 -1.98
C ILE A 202 13.08 -12.90 -2.16
N ASP A 203 14.16 -13.20 -1.44
CA ASP A 203 14.76 -14.55 -1.44
C ASP A 203 13.72 -15.61 -1.11
N GLU A 204 13.60 -16.61 -1.97
CA GLU A 204 12.65 -17.73 -1.82
C GLU A 204 12.84 -18.47 -0.50
N LYS A 205 14.10 -18.68 -0.09
CA LYS A 205 14.45 -19.33 1.19
C LYS A 205 13.96 -18.57 2.44
N ILE A 206 13.64 -17.28 2.31
CA ILE A 206 13.09 -16.49 3.40
C ILE A 206 11.57 -16.57 3.40
N TYR A 207 10.96 -16.47 2.22
CA TYR A 207 9.52 -16.45 2.06
C TYR A 207 8.90 -17.84 2.22
N ASN A 208 9.46 -18.84 1.58
CA ASN A 208 8.94 -20.21 1.60
C ASN A 208 9.47 -20.98 2.82
N VAL A 209 8.73 -20.91 3.92
CA VAL A 209 9.10 -21.60 5.18
C VAL A 209 8.99 -23.14 5.09
N TYR A 210 8.31 -23.64 4.07
CA TYR A 210 8.18 -25.07 3.79
C TYR A 210 9.03 -25.51 2.60
N GLY A 211 9.87 -24.61 2.07
CA GLY A 211 10.78 -24.93 0.99
C GLY A 211 11.68 -26.09 1.38
N THR A 212 11.87 -27.03 0.46
CA THR A 212 12.81 -28.14 0.63
C THR A 212 14.18 -27.56 1.01
N ALA A 213 14.74 -28.07 2.10
CA ALA A 213 16.15 -27.87 2.38
C ALA A 213 16.92 -28.55 1.25
N ASP A 214 17.51 -27.73 0.35
CA ASP A 214 18.59 -28.19 -0.53
C ASP A 214 19.89 -28.28 0.26
#